data_16403231f9fc1aa2992da7defcbea450
#
_entry.id   16403231f9fc1aa2992da7defcbea450
#
_cell.length_a   1.000
_cell.length_b   1.000
_cell.length_c   1.000
_cell.angle_alpha   90.00
_cell.angle_beta   90.00
_cell.angle_gamma   90.00
#
_symmetry.space_group_name_H-M   'P 1'
#
loop_
_entity.id
_entity.type
_entity.pdbx_description
1 polymer ?
#
loop_
_entity_poly.entity_id
_entity_poly.type
_entity_poly.pdbx_seq_one_letter_code
_entity_poly.pdbx_strand_id
1 'polypeptide(L)'
;NINPQDIESIEVLKDASSTAIYGARGANGVVLVTTKKGKEGKVTLNYAGTVTFSTLHDVTKMMNATQWIDYARLAAYNQGLYGDKNQDFAPDYEGDVKLFGGQADSWANINQAWVDGTYHPELVGSYDWASHGKQTGITHEHTLSASGGTDKFKGYGSFGYLEQKGVQPGQSYQRFTLNTSFEARPVDPLTLGFTMNASYGTQNYGYNFSKSVTGPGDYYNALNSMIPWTVPYDSDGNYIRNPWAYNVNVINPIDELKYNTNKRTNFRINGSAYAQFDFGKVWKPLEGLQYRIQFGPELQYYRLGIANAADGINGDGRNVAQYNPSNKVAWTLDNLVYYNKTIAKNHRIG
;
A
#
# COMPACT_ATOMS: atom_id res chain seq x y z
N ASN A 1 -12.18 -3.56 -4.26
CA ASN A 1 -11.89 -2.17 -3.83
C ASN A 1 -13.18 -1.34 -3.92
N ILE A 2 -14.06 -1.48 -2.93
CA ILE A 2 -15.27 -0.66 -2.76
C ILE A 2 -14.86 0.54 -1.90
N ASN A 3 -15.38 1.73 -2.22
CA ASN A 3 -15.18 2.88 -1.34
C ASN A 3 -15.96 2.64 -0.04
N PRO A 4 -15.34 2.77 1.16
CA PRO A 4 -16.03 2.60 2.43
C PRO A 4 -17.27 3.50 2.58
N GLN A 5 -17.28 4.69 1.99
CA GLN A 5 -18.41 5.62 2.00
C GLN A 5 -19.64 5.11 1.23
N ASP A 6 -19.46 4.11 0.34
CA ASP A 6 -20.53 3.46 -0.42
C ASP A 6 -21.11 2.23 0.27
N ILE A 7 -20.56 1.81 1.41
CA ILE A 7 -21.04 0.67 2.16
C ILE A 7 -22.22 1.08 3.02
N GLU A 8 -23.32 0.33 2.93
CA GLU A 8 -24.49 0.46 3.79
C GLU A 8 -24.41 -0.47 5.01
N SER A 9 -24.02 -1.75 4.79
CA SER A 9 -23.81 -2.71 5.86
C SER A 9 -22.75 -3.75 5.52
N ILE A 10 -22.15 -4.32 6.57
CA ILE A 10 -21.26 -5.48 6.50
C ILE A 10 -21.80 -6.50 7.49
N GLU A 11 -22.11 -7.69 6.98
CA GLU A 11 -22.60 -8.81 7.76
C GLU A 11 -21.64 -9.99 7.64
N VAL A 12 -21.33 -10.66 8.76
CA VAL A 12 -20.44 -11.80 8.78
C VAL A 12 -21.24 -13.04 9.14
N LEU A 13 -21.48 -13.91 8.15
CA LEU A 13 -22.20 -15.16 8.29
C LEU A 13 -21.20 -16.25 8.69
N LYS A 14 -21.37 -16.80 9.92
CA LYS A 14 -20.42 -17.78 10.48
C LYS A 14 -21.03 -19.16 10.67
N ASP A 15 -22.36 -19.26 10.68
CA ASP A 15 -23.05 -20.51 10.88
C ASP A 15 -23.39 -21.22 9.56
N ALA A 16 -23.48 -22.54 9.60
CA ALA A 16 -23.72 -23.41 8.44
C ALA A 16 -25.07 -23.14 7.75
N SER A 17 -26.08 -22.71 8.49
CA SER A 17 -27.41 -22.46 7.92
C SER A 17 -27.44 -21.19 7.09
N SER A 18 -26.79 -20.10 7.58
CA SER A 18 -26.70 -18.85 6.85
C SER A 18 -25.76 -18.90 5.65
N THR A 19 -24.74 -19.78 5.68
CA THR A 19 -23.77 -19.95 4.59
C THR A 19 -24.17 -20.99 3.56
N ALA A 20 -25.17 -21.82 3.82
CA ALA A 20 -25.60 -22.93 2.96
C ALA A 20 -25.93 -22.50 1.51
N ILE A 21 -26.54 -21.33 1.33
CA ILE A 21 -26.88 -20.77 0.01
C ILE A 21 -25.66 -20.47 -0.86
N TYR A 22 -24.47 -20.34 -0.27
CA TYR A 22 -23.21 -20.08 -0.97
C TYR A 22 -22.43 -21.37 -1.31
N GLY A 23 -22.98 -22.55 -0.95
CA GLY A 23 -22.40 -23.86 -1.23
C GLY A 23 -20.99 -24.02 -0.63
N ALA A 24 -20.12 -24.76 -1.32
CA ALA A 24 -18.74 -25.01 -0.86
C ALA A 24 -17.89 -23.74 -0.62
N ARG A 25 -18.23 -22.63 -1.27
CA ARG A 25 -17.56 -21.34 -1.07
C ARG A 25 -17.84 -20.72 0.30
N GLY A 26 -18.95 -21.11 0.94
CA GLY A 26 -19.33 -20.65 2.28
C GLY A 26 -18.69 -21.41 3.45
N ALA A 27 -17.91 -22.47 3.20
CA ALA A 27 -17.38 -23.35 4.24
C ALA A 27 -16.54 -22.65 5.34
N ASN A 28 -15.85 -21.58 4.97
CA ASN A 28 -15.01 -20.76 5.90
C ASN A 28 -15.74 -19.50 6.41
N GLY A 29 -17.05 -19.40 6.22
CA GLY A 29 -17.85 -18.20 6.50
C GLY A 29 -17.96 -17.28 5.27
N VAL A 30 -18.91 -16.37 5.34
CA VAL A 30 -19.22 -15.40 4.27
C VAL A 30 -19.27 -14.01 4.86
N VAL A 31 -18.60 -13.05 4.21
CA VAL A 31 -18.74 -11.62 4.50
C VAL A 31 -19.63 -11.01 3.43
N LEU A 32 -20.83 -10.62 3.83
CA LEU A 32 -21.79 -9.95 2.95
C LEU A 32 -21.62 -8.44 3.06
N VAL A 33 -21.24 -7.80 1.96
CA VAL A 33 -21.09 -6.34 1.87
C VAL A 33 -22.24 -5.80 1.04
N THR A 34 -23.10 -5.00 1.67
CA THR A 34 -24.20 -4.32 0.99
C THR A 34 -23.80 -2.88 0.70
N THR A 35 -23.85 -2.49 -0.58
CA THR A 35 -23.60 -1.11 -1.00
C THR A 35 -24.86 -0.28 -0.98
N LYS A 36 -24.72 1.04 -0.80
CA LYS A 36 -25.81 2.00 -0.84
C LYS A 36 -26.60 1.91 -2.14
N LYS A 37 -27.92 2.03 -2.04
CA LYS A 37 -28.86 1.99 -3.15
C LYS A 37 -29.69 3.27 -3.21
N GLY A 38 -30.33 3.50 -4.34
CA GLY A 38 -31.31 4.57 -4.49
C GLY A 38 -32.47 4.41 -3.53
N LYS A 39 -32.88 5.51 -2.90
CA LYS A 39 -34.04 5.57 -2.02
C LYS A 39 -35.14 6.40 -2.68
N GLU A 40 -36.39 6.08 -2.38
CA GLU A 40 -37.53 6.87 -2.80
C GLU A 40 -37.48 8.25 -2.14
N GLY A 41 -37.76 9.31 -2.91
CA GLY A 41 -37.74 10.69 -2.46
C GLY A 41 -36.99 11.62 -3.41
N LYS A 42 -36.87 12.89 -2.98
CA LYS A 42 -36.14 13.91 -3.73
C LYS A 42 -34.66 13.52 -3.88
N VAL A 43 -34.06 13.94 -4.96
CA VAL A 43 -32.60 13.74 -5.17
C VAL A 43 -31.84 14.48 -4.08
N THR A 44 -30.99 13.74 -3.38
CA THR A 44 -30.07 14.27 -2.37
C THR A 44 -28.65 14.14 -2.90
N LEU A 45 -27.88 15.21 -2.75
CA LEU A 45 -26.44 15.22 -3.01
C LEU A 45 -25.69 15.19 -1.68
N ASN A 46 -24.65 14.39 -1.59
CA ASN A 46 -23.81 14.31 -0.41
C ASN A 46 -22.34 14.37 -0.83
N TYR A 47 -21.56 15.19 -0.13
CA TYR A 47 -20.12 15.26 -0.26
C TYR A 47 -19.48 14.90 1.08
N ALA A 48 -18.46 14.03 1.04
CA ALA A 48 -17.61 13.70 2.17
C ALA A 48 -16.15 13.91 1.78
N GLY A 49 -15.41 14.63 2.62
CA GLY A 49 -13.98 14.88 2.42
C GLY A 49 -13.23 14.63 3.72
N THR A 50 -12.05 14.00 3.61
CA THR A 50 -11.16 13.74 4.76
C THR A 50 -9.73 14.03 4.34
N VAL A 51 -8.98 14.67 5.25
CA VAL A 51 -7.53 14.86 5.12
C VAL A 51 -6.87 14.29 6.37
N THR A 52 -5.86 13.44 6.15
CA THR A 52 -5.12 12.77 7.24
C THR A 52 -3.63 13.03 7.06
N PHE A 53 -2.96 13.43 8.12
CA PHE A 53 -1.52 13.56 8.19
C PHE A 53 -0.95 12.37 8.98
N SER A 54 0.10 11.77 8.47
CA SER A 54 0.75 10.61 9.08
C SER A 54 2.26 10.87 9.16
N THR A 55 2.86 10.46 10.28
CA THR A 55 4.32 10.53 10.47
C THR A 55 4.85 9.15 10.85
N LEU A 56 6.07 8.86 10.43
CA LEU A 56 6.76 7.66 10.89
C LEU A 56 7.28 7.90 12.30
N HIS A 57 6.81 7.09 13.25
CA HIS A 57 7.36 7.07 14.61
C HIS A 57 8.50 6.07 14.68
N ASP A 58 9.72 6.58 14.88
CA ASP A 58 10.91 5.77 15.01
C ASP A 58 11.17 5.46 16.49
N VAL A 59 11.14 4.19 16.84
CA VAL A 59 11.43 3.68 18.17
C VAL A 59 12.83 3.09 18.30
N THR A 60 13.53 2.91 17.17
CA THR A 60 14.86 2.30 17.12
C THR A 60 15.92 3.37 17.34
N LYS A 61 16.69 3.23 18.41
CA LYS A 61 17.88 4.06 18.65
C LYS A 61 19.08 3.39 18.01
N MET A 62 19.62 4.01 16.98
CA MET A 62 20.85 3.59 16.33
C MET A 62 22.08 4.17 17.07
N MET A 63 23.24 3.55 16.87
CA MET A 63 24.50 4.09 17.36
C MET A 63 24.79 5.45 16.69
N ASN A 64 25.30 6.38 17.44
CA ASN A 64 25.90 7.60 16.89
C ASN A 64 27.30 7.30 16.31
N ALA A 65 27.91 8.30 15.67
CA ALA A 65 29.22 8.11 15.02
C ALA A 65 30.30 7.60 15.99
N THR A 66 30.41 8.22 17.16
CA THR A 66 31.41 7.83 18.18
C THR A 66 31.21 6.40 18.66
N GLN A 67 29.99 6.03 19.02
CA GLN A 67 29.67 4.67 19.46
C GLN A 67 29.98 3.62 18.37
N TRP A 68 29.69 3.95 17.11
CA TRP A 68 29.96 3.04 16.00
C TRP A 68 31.46 2.89 15.73
N ILE A 69 32.23 3.99 15.80
CA ILE A 69 33.69 3.99 15.62
C ILE A 69 34.35 3.16 16.73
N ASP A 70 33.95 3.37 17.98
CA ASP A 70 34.50 2.59 19.12
C ASP A 70 34.17 1.11 19.00
N TYR A 71 32.95 0.77 18.56
CA TYR A 71 32.57 -0.61 18.26
C TYR A 71 33.45 -1.23 17.16
N ALA A 72 33.67 -0.50 16.05
CA ALA A 72 34.48 -0.98 14.95
C ALA A 72 35.96 -1.17 15.33
N ARG A 73 36.54 -0.21 16.08
CA ARG A 73 37.91 -0.31 16.61
C ARG A 73 38.05 -1.51 17.52
N LEU A 74 37.12 -1.71 18.48
CA LEU A 74 37.16 -2.84 19.40
C LEU A 74 37.03 -4.19 18.67
N ALA A 75 36.16 -4.26 17.66
CA ALA A 75 36.02 -5.45 16.83
C ALA A 75 37.30 -5.75 16.06
N ALA A 76 37.97 -4.76 15.49
CA ALA A 76 39.22 -4.92 14.78
C ALA A 76 40.38 -5.23 15.72
N TYR A 77 40.44 -4.63 16.91
CA TYR A 77 41.44 -4.95 17.96
C TYR A 77 41.35 -6.41 18.38
N ASN A 78 40.14 -6.91 18.65
CA ASN A 78 39.91 -8.31 19.03
C ASN A 78 40.36 -9.28 17.92
N GLN A 79 40.34 -8.87 16.67
CA GLN A 79 40.83 -9.63 15.51
C GLN A 79 42.35 -9.46 15.27
N GLY A 80 43.03 -8.55 15.98
CA GLY A 80 44.42 -8.20 15.79
C GLY A 80 44.71 -7.36 14.53
N LEU A 81 43.73 -6.65 14.10
CA LEU A 81 43.77 -5.77 12.91
C LEU A 81 43.93 -4.30 13.29
N TYR A 82 43.90 -3.97 14.60
CA TYR A 82 43.93 -2.61 15.11
C TYR A 82 44.79 -2.53 16.37
N GLY A 83 45.73 -1.56 16.41
CA GLY A 83 46.64 -1.37 17.53
C GLY A 83 47.56 -2.58 17.83
N ASP A 84 48.24 -2.55 18.98
CA ASP A 84 49.07 -3.68 19.48
C ASP A 84 48.29 -4.52 20.52
N LYS A 85 48.09 -5.79 20.23
CA LYS A 85 47.39 -6.72 21.14
C LYS A 85 48.10 -6.94 22.50
N ASN A 86 49.35 -6.55 22.61
CA ASN A 86 50.11 -6.66 23.85
C ASN A 86 49.93 -5.41 24.76
N GLN A 87 49.17 -4.43 24.30
CA GLN A 87 48.83 -3.20 25.04
C GLN A 87 47.34 -3.12 25.31
N ASP A 88 46.94 -2.27 26.25
CA ASP A 88 45.56 -1.97 26.48
C ASP A 88 44.92 -1.31 25.25
N PHE A 89 43.66 -1.61 25.01
CA PHE A 89 42.90 -0.99 23.89
C PHE A 89 42.85 0.54 24.03
N ALA A 90 43.37 1.21 23.02
CA ALA A 90 43.30 2.67 22.89
C ALA A 90 43.13 3.06 21.43
N PRO A 91 42.57 4.25 21.13
CA PRO A 91 42.56 4.80 19.79
C PRO A 91 43.95 4.91 19.20
N ASP A 92 44.12 4.42 17.96
CA ASP A 92 45.39 4.41 17.22
C ASP A 92 45.15 5.08 15.84
N TYR A 93 45.92 6.14 15.55
CA TYR A 93 45.73 6.91 14.31
C TYR A 93 46.01 6.08 13.05
N GLU A 94 47.07 5.26 13.05
CA GLU A 94 47.39 4.43 11.89
C GLU A 94 46.34 3.34 11.68
N GLY A 95 45.79 2.82 12.77
CA GLY A 95 44.67 1.86 12.75
C GLY A 95 43.39 2.52 12.20
N ASP A 96 43.11 3.76 12.58
CA ASP A 96 41.98 4.52 12.06
C ASP A 96 42.11 4.80 10.55
N VAL A 97 43.29 5.21 10.09
CA VAL A 97 43.54 5.37 8.66
C VAL A 97 43.27 4.08 7.89
N LYS A 98 43.66 2.93 8.44
CA LYS A 98 43.41 1.62 7.83
C LYS A 98 41.92 1.23 7.84
N LEU A 99 41.18 1.51 8.93
CA LEU A 99 39.81 1.11 9.08
C LEU A 99 38.82 2.06 8.36
N PHE A 100 39.10 3.37 8.34
CA PHE A 100 38.14 4.38 7.96
C PHE A 100 38.60 5.27 6.80
N GLY A 101 39.86 5.25 6.42
CA GLY A 101 40.52 6.20 5.55
C GLY A 101 40.25 6.10 4.05
N GLY A 102 39.38 5.24 3.57
CA GLY A 102 39.26 4.97 2.12
C GLY A 102 38.49 6.01 1.30
N GLN A 103 37.65 6.86 1.91
CA GLN A 103 36.89 7.93 1.27
C GLN A 103 37.20 9.25 1.96
N ALA A 104 37.64 10.25 1.20
CA ALA A 104 38.27 11.46 1.73
C ALA A 104 37.38 12.29 2.66
N ASP A 105 36.13 12.58 2.24
CA ASP A 105 35.22 13.45 3.01
C ASP A 105 34.68 12.75 4.25
N SER A 106 34.37 11.46 4.16
CA SER A 106 33.99 10.67 5.35
C SER A 106 35.16 10.51 6.31
N TRP A 107 36.38 10.30 5.80
CA TRP A 107 37.60 10.27 6.62
C TRP A 107 37.87 11.62 7.29
N ALA A 108 37.67 12.74 6.60
CA ALA A 108 37.84 14.07 7.16
C ALA A 108 37.00 14.28 8.43
N ASN A 109 35.78 13.69 8.49
CA ASN A 109 34.92 13.73 9.67
C ASN A 109 35.53 13.02 10.89
N ILE A 110 36.33 11.95 10.70
CA ILE A 110 37.05 11.28 11.80
C ILE A 110 38.38 11.96 12.05
N ASN A 111 39.09 12.33 10.98
CA ASN A 111 40.43 12.90 11.07
C ASN A 111 40.46 14.23 11.84
N GLN A 112 39.41 15.06 11.74
CA GLN A 112 39.31 16.29 12.53
C GLN A 112 39.30 16.07 14.06
N ALA A 113 38.98 14.85 14.50
CA ALA A 113 38.99 14.48 15.93
C ALA A 113 40.41 14.15 16.43
N TRP A 114 41.40 14.00 15.56
CA TRP A 114 42.80 13.84 15.92
C TRP A 114 43.47 15.19 16.04
N VAL A 115 43.67 15.68 17.29
CA VAL A 115 44.30 16.96 17.60
C VAL A 115 45.58 16.69 18.42
N ASP A 116 46.72 17.13 17.92
CA ASP A 116 48.04 16.98 18.58
C ASP A 116 48.32 15.53 18.99
N GLY A 117 47.92 14.56 18.18
CA GLY A 117 48.09 13.11 18.42
C GLY A 117 47.09 12.52 19.42
N THR A 118 46.12 13.27 19.91
CA THR A 118 45.07 12.81 20.83
C THR A 118 43.74 12.75 20.12
N TYR A 119 42.97 11.69 20.37
CA TYR A 119 41.65 11.52 19.79
C TYR A 119 40.56 12.19 20.66
N HIS A 120 39.75 13.04 20.04
CA HIS A 120 38.67 13.82 20.62
C HIS A 120 37.32 13.38 20.02
N PRO A 121 36.64 12.37 20.62
CA PRO A 121 35.39 11.81 20.06
C PRO A 121 34.27 12.82 19.90
N GLU A 122 34.23 13.88 20.68
CA GLU A 122 33.24 14.96 20.62
C GLU A 122 33.31 15.80 19.34
N LEU A 123 34.42 15.73 18.60
CA LEU A 123 34.60 16.43 17.33
C LEU A 123 34.09 15.64 16.12
N VAL A 124 33.74 14.35 16.31
CA VAL A 124 33.17 13.55 15.22
C VAL A 124 31.69 13.85 15.03
N GLY A 125 31.33 14.31 13.84
CA GLY A 125 29.94 14.53 13.46
C GLY A 125 29.17 13.23 13.17
N SER A 126 27.92 13.18 13.61
CA SER A 126 26.99 12.10 13.23
C SER A 126 26.04 12.60 12.15
N TYR A 127 25.95 11.88 11.02
CA TYR A 127 25.03 12.20 9.96
C TYR A 127 23.71 11.41 10.17
N ASP A 128 22.57 12.11 10.13
CA ASP A 128 21.24 11.50 10.26
C ASP A 128 20.73 11.00 8.90
N TRP A 129 21.23 9.85 8.49
CA TRP A 129 20.81 9.18 7.27
C TRP A 129 19.32 8.86 7.26
N ALA A 130 18.76 8.46 8.41
CA ALA A 130 17.38 8.05 8.54
C ALA A 130 16.39 9.18 8.23
N SER A 131 16.78 10.44 8.43
CA SER A 131 15.93 11.61 8.13
C SER A 131 15.51 11.67 6.66
N HIS A 132 16.37 11.23 5.72
CA HIS A 132 16.06 11.16 4.30
C HIS A 132 15.01 10.12 3.94
N GLY A 133 14.81 9.13 4.80
CA GLY A 133 13.81 8.07 4.63
C GLY A 133 12.42 8.41 5.17
N LYS A 134 12.23 9.61 5.71
CA LYS A 134 11.01 10.03 6.40
C LYS A 134 10.42 11.29 5.77
N GLN A 135 9.11 11.32 5.69
CA GLN A 135 8.35 12.53 5.35
C GLN A 135 6.98 12.49 6.01
N THR A 136 6.30 13.64 6.08
CA THR A 136 4.89 13.67 6.44
C THR A 136 4.07 13.09 5.29
N GLY A 137 3.42 11.96 5.56
CA GLY A 137 2.44 11.37 4.67
C GLY A 137 1.15 12.19 4.72
N ILE A 138 0.55 12.43 3.56
CA ILE A 138 -0.72 13.14 3.43
C ILE A 138 -1.67 12.23 2.66
N THR A 139 -2.82 11.95 3.26
CA THR A 139 -3.92 11.26 2.58
C THR A 139 -5.10 12.20 2.50
N HIS A 140 -5.66 12.38 1.31
CA HIS A 140 -6.94 13.04 1.16
C HIS A 140 -7.89 12.16 0.35
N GLU A 141 -9.13 12.12 0.81
CA GLU A 141 -10.20 11.36 0.19
C GLU A 141 -11.43 12.25 0.01
N HIS A 142 -12.03 12.19 -1.17
CA HIS A 142 -13.20 12.96 -1.53
C HIS A 142 -14.23 12.01 -2.15
N THR A 143 -15.46 12.08 -1.69
CA THR A 143 -16.57 11.30 -2.25
C THR A 143 -17.77 12.20 -2.50
N LEU A 144 -18.26 12.21 -3.71
CA LEU A 144 -19.51 12.86 -4.11
C LEU A 144 -20.52 11.77 -4.43
N SER A 145 -21.71 11.84 -3.85
CA SER A 145 -22.78 10.88 -4.13
C SER A 145 -24.13 11.56 -4.31
N ALA A 146 -24.96 10.91 -5.12
CA ALA A 146 -26.34 11.30 -5.39
C ALA A 146 -27.27 10.10 -5.18
N SER A 147 -28.41 10.32 -4.54
CA SER A 147 -29.45 9.31 -4.33
C SER A 147 -30.83 9.93 -4.50
N GLY A 148 -31.72 9.22 -5.14
CA GLY A 148 -33.11 9.66 -5.28
C GLY A 148 -33.95 8.68 -6.08
N GLY A 149 -35.25 8.95 -6.20
CA GLY A 149 -36.13 8.11 -7.00
C GLY A 149 -37.61 8.28 -6.69
N THR A 150 -38.37 7.47 -7.39
CA THR A 150 -39.81 7.31 -7.23
C THR A 150 -40.12 5.87 -6.84
N ASP A 151 -41.41 5.53 -6.70
CA ASP A 151 -41.89 4.15 -6.54
C ASP A 151 -41.47 3.22 -7.71
N LYS A 152 -41.36 3.81 -8.93
CA LYS A 152 -41.02 3.09 -10.17
C LYS A 152 -39.52 3.08 -10.54
N PHE A 153 -38.77 4.05 -10.06
CA PHE A 153 -37.34 4.18 -10.41
C PHE A 153 -36.57 4.71 -9.22
N LYS A 154 -35.48 4.04 -8.89
CA LYS A 154 -34.54 4.44 -7.82
C LYS A 154 -33.12 4.40 -8.35
N GLY A 155 -32.35 5.42 -8.03
CA GLY A 155 -30.96 5.54 -8.48
C GLY A 155 -30.02 6.00 -7.37
N TYR A 156 -28.84 5.45 -7.36
CA TYR A 156 -27.69 5.88 -6.57
C TYR A 156 -26.47 5.94 -7.47
N GLY A 157 -25.66 6.95 -7.28
CA GLY A 157 -24.36 7.07 -7.92
C GLY A 157 -23.38 7.77 -6.99
N SER A 158 -22.13 7.29 -6.98
CA SER A 158 -21.04 7.96 -6.27
C SER A 158 -19.75 7.93 -7.09
N PHE A 159 -18.97 8.98 -6.92
CA PHE A 159 -17.62 9.09 -7.43
C PHE A 159 -16.68 9.40 -6.25
N GLY A 160 -15.63 8.59 -6.09
CA GLY A 160 -14.63 8.76 -5.06
C GLY A 160 -13.25 8.95 -5.65
N TYR A 161 -12.47 9.83 -5.03
CA TYR A 161 -11.06 10.06 -5.29
C TYR A 161 -10.29 9.95 -3.99
N LEU A 162 -9.21 9.19 -3.99
CA LEU A 162 -8.26 9.08 -2.89
C LEU A 162 -6.85 9.26 -3.44
N GLU A 163 -6.07 10.11 -2.78
CA GLU A 163 -4.63 10.22 -2.99
C GLU A 163 -3.93 10.13 -1.64
N GLN A 164 -2.91 9.29 -1.59
CA GLN A 164 -2.09 9.07 -0.42
C GLN A 164 -0.61 9.22 -0.81
N LYS A 165 0.06 10.16 -0.17
CA LYS A 165 1.51 10.26 -0.12
C LYS A 165 1.99 9.49 1.11
N GLY A 166 2.88 8.52 0.92
CA GLY A 166 3.41 7.68 2.01
C GLY A 166 4.30 8.45 2.97
N VAL A 167 4.55 7.86 4.14
CA VAL A 167 5.50 8.38 5.15
C VAL A 167 6.97 8.15 4.76
N GLN A 168 7.22 7.29 3.77
CA GLN A 168 8.52 7.12 3.13
C GLN A 168 8.51 7.79 1.76
N PRO A 169 9.59 8.48 1.36
CA PRO A 169 9.72 9.03 0.01
C PRO A 169 9.55 7.98 -1.09
N GLY A 170 8.97 8.38 -2.23
CA GLY A 170 8.73 7.49 -3.36
C GLY A 170 7.48 6.61 -3.24
N GLN A 171 6.87 6.49 -2.05
CA GLN A 171 5.64 5.72 -1.87
C GLN A 171 4.41 6.60 -2.08
N SER A 172 3.49 6.15 -2.92
CA SER A 172 2.19 6.82 -3.12
C SER A 172 1.12 5.85 -3.59
N TYR A 173 -0.14 6.21 -3.31
CA TYR A 173 -1.31 5.49 -3.80
C TYR A 173 -2.38 6.48 -4.24
N GLN A 174 -2.94 6.25 -5.43
CA GLN A 174 -4.06 7.02 -5.98
C GLN A 174 -5.16 6.07 -6.40
N ARG A 175 -6.41 6.43 -6.10
CA ARG A 175 -7.57 5.60 -6.46
C ARG A 175 -8.76 6.45 -6.87
N PHE A 176 -9.37 6.07 -7.98
CA PHE A 176 -10.69 6.52 -8.41
C PHE A 176 -11.68 5.38 -8.22
N THR A 177 -12.88 5.70 -7.76
CA THR A 177 -13.98 4.74 -7.60
C THR A 177 -15.26 5.32 -8.19
N LEU A 178 -16.04 4.47 -8.83
CA LEU A 178 -17.38 4.77 -9.32
C LEU A 178 -18.30 3.65 -8.82
N ASN A 179 -19.36 4.01 -8.13
CA ASN A 179 -20.42 3.09 -7.74
C ASN A 179 -21.75 3.59 -8.28
N THR A 180 -22.51 2.71 -8.91
CA THR A 180 -23.84 3.02 -9.42
C THR A 180 -24.80 1.89 -9.08
N SER A 181 -26.04 2.25 -8.75
CA SER A 181 -27.13 1.31 -8.50
C SER A 181 -28.44 1.89 -9.05
N PHE A 182 -29.14 1.11 -9.86
CA PHE A 182 -30.44 1.45 -10.42
C PHE A 182 -31.42 0.30 -10.16
N GLU A 183 -32.65 0.65 -9.81
CA GLU A 183 -33.76 -0.24 -9.76
C GLU A 183 -34.94 0.40 -10.49
N ALA A 184 -35.58 -0.33 -11.41
CA ALA A 184 -36.73 0.12 -12.17
C ALA A 184 -37.84 -0.91 -12.13
N ARG A 185 -39.11 -0.45 -12.00
CA ARG A 185 -40.34 -1.23 -12.09
C ARG A 185 -41.17 -0.75 -13.25
N PRO A 186 -40.82 -1.12 -14.49
CA PRO A 186 -41.54 -0.63 -15.68
C PRO A 186 -43.00 -1.04 -15.69
N VAL A 187 -43.32 -2.23 -15.15
CA VAL A 187 -44.66 -2.76 -14.94
C VAL A 187 -44.71 -3.49 -13.59
N ASP A 188 -45.88 -3.61 -12.98
CA ASP A 188 -46.04 -4.15 -11.64
C ASP A 188 -45.37 -5.50 -11.38
N PRO A 189 -45.45 -6.52 -12.29
CA PRO A 189 -44.82 -7.82 -12.04
C PRO A 189 -43.30 -7.83 -12.28
N LEU A 190 -42.70 -6.82 -12.93
CA LEU A 190 -41.32 -6.82 -13.37
C LEU A 190 -40.48 -5.80 -12.61
N THR A 191 -39.42 -6.27 -11.95
CA THR A 191 -38.36 -5.43 -11.38
C THR A 191 -37.05 -5.70 -12.09
N LEU A 192 -36.41 -4.65 -12.59
CA LEU A 192 -35.07 -4.67 -13.18
C LEU A 192 -34.10 -3.98 -12.21
N GLY A 193 -32.95 -4.58 -11.99
CA GLY A 193 -31.92 -3.96 -11.16
C GLY A 193 -30.55 -4.07 -11.79
N PHE A 194 -29.73 -3.07 -11.53
CA PHE A 194 -28.36 -2.99 -11.97
C PHE A 194 -27.49 -2.38 -10.89
N THR A 195 -26.33 -2.98 -10.64
CA THR A 195 -25.28 -2.40 -9.79
C THR A 195 -23.95 -2.52 -10.48
N MET A 196 -23.10 -1.51 -10.36
CA MET A 196 -21.75 -1.54 -10.88
C MET A 196 -20.80 -0.82 -9.92
N ASN A 197 -19.68 -1.47 -9.60
CA ASN A 197 -18.57 -0.89 -8.89
C ASN A 197 -17.35 -0.95 -9.81
N ALA A 198 -16.78 0.21 -10.13
CA ALA A 198 -15.55 0.32 -10.87
C ALA A 198 -14.47 0.99 -9.99
N SER A 199 -13.25 0.53 -10.10
CA SER A 199 -12.11 1.15 -9.43
C SER A 199 -10.87 1.13 -10.31
N TYR A 200 -10.16 2.24 -10.30
CA TYR A 200 -8.84 2.37 -10.93
C TYR A 200 -7.87 2.87 -9.86
N GLY A 201 -6.81 2.11 -9.63
CA GLY A 201 -5.81 2.46 -8.63
C GLY A 201 -4.39 2.34 -9.19
N THR A 202 -3.55 3.27 -8.80
CA THR A 202 -2.12 3.27 -9.08
C THR A 202 -1.35 3.36 -7.78
N GLN A 203 -0.37 2.49 -7.59
CA GLN A 203 0.48 2.45 -6.41
C GLN A 203 1.94 2.48 -6.83
N ASN A 204 2.71 3.42 -6.27
CA ASN A 204 4.15 3.39 -6.27
C ASN A 204 4.62 2.80 -4.95
N TYR A 205 5.44 1.76 -5.01
CA TYR A 205 5.89 1.03 -3.81
C TYR A 205 7.16 1.64 -3.19
N GLY A 206 7.73 2.66 -3.85
CA GLY A 206 9.05 3.17 -3.48
C GLY A 206 10.14 2.20 -3.92
N TYR A 207 11.26 2.28 -3.25
CA TYR A 207 12.47 1.54 -3.59
C TYR A 207 12.68 0.36 -2.65
N ASN A 208 12.90 -0.83 -3.20
CA ASN A 208 13.38 -2.00 -2.50
C ASN A 208 14.79 -2.31 -2.99
N PHE A 209 15.77 -2.22 -2.10
CA PHE A 209 17.17 -2.50 -2.42
C PHE A 209 17.42 -4.01 -2.54
N SER A 210 18.12 -4.41 -3.58
CA SER A 210 18.68 -5.76 -3.71
C SER A 210 19.92 -5.94 -2.85
N LYS A 211 20.64 -4.83 -2.59
CA LYS A 211 21.86 -4.75 -1.76
C LYS A 211 21.78 -3.53 -0.86
N SER A 212 22.19 -3.64 0.39
CA SER A 212 22.44 -2.54 1.32
C SER A 212 23.44 -3.00 2.38
N VAL A 213 23.78 -2.14 3.34
CA VAL A 213 24.71 -2.47 4.44
C VAL A 213 24.28 -3.74 5.18
N THR A 214 22.97 -3.91 5.41
CA THR A 214 22.38 -5.04 6.14
C THR A 214 21.72 -6.08 5.24
N GLY A 215 21.82 -5.96 3.91
CA GLY A 215 21.15 -6.81 2.94
C GLY A 215 19.97 -6.17 2.24
N PRO A 216 19.12 -6.94 1.53
CA PRO A 216 17.95 -6.42 0.85
C PRO A 216 16.97 -5.76 1.82
N GLY A 217 16.39 -4.62 1.45
CA GLY A 217 15.46 -3.90 2.30
C GLY A 217 14.76 -2.74 1.59
N ASP A 218 13.81 -2.13 2.28
CA ASP A 218 13.17 -0.91 1.80
C ASP A 218 14.07 0.32 1.97
N TYR A 219 13.63 1.45 1.43
CA TYR A 219 14.38 2.71 1.42
C TYR A 219 14.70 3.21 2.84
N TYR A 220 13.74 3.13 3.76
CA TYR A 220 13.95 3.57 5.13
C TYR A 220 14.97 2.68 5.87
N ASN A 221 14.83 1.36 5.74
CA ASN A 221 15.77 0.42 6.39
C ASN A 221 17.19 0.55 5.83
N ALA A 222 17.33 0.78 4.52
CA ALA A 222 18.65 1.00 3.92
C ALA A 222 19.31 2.26 4.48
N LEU A 223 18.58 3.38 4.61
CA LEU A 223 19.08 4.61 5.22
C LEU A 223 19.38 4.45 6.71
N ASN A 224 18.49 3.78 7.46
CA ASN A 224 18.65 3.57 8.89
C ASN A 224 19.85 2.65 9.24
N SER A 225 20.26 1.82 8.30
CA SER A 225 21.44 0.94 8.45
C SER A 225 22.75 1.57 8.00
N MET A 226 22.72 2.80 7.46
CA MET A 226 23.93 3.51 7.05
C MET A 226 24.82 3.86 8.24
N ILE A 227 26.09 3.99 7.95
CA ILE A 227 27.12 4.22 8.95
C ILE A 227 27.14 5.71 9.35
N PRO A 228 26.95 6.04 10.64
CA PRO A 228 26.63 7.42 11.04
C PRO A 228 27.79 8.43 10.93
N TRP A 229 29.05 7.98 10.84
CA TRP A 229 30.18 8.90 10.63
C TRP A 229 30.45 9.19 9.14
N THR A 230 29.83 8.45 8.22
CA THR A 230 29.98 8.66 6.79
C THR A 230 29.06 9.80 6.30
N VAL A 231 29.44 10.44 5.19
CA VAL A 231 28.70 11.56 4.61
C VAL A 231 28.20 11.22 3.20
N PRO A 232 27.01 11.71 2.79
CA PRO A 232 26.42 11.39 1.49
C PRO A 232 26.96 12.20 0.33
N TYR A 233 27.54 13.37 0.61
CA TYR A 233 28.04 14.32 -0.37
C TYR A 233 29.45 14.78 0.03
N ASP A 234 30.27 15.07 -0.98
CA ASP A 234 31.59 15.67 -0.77
C ASP A 234 31.49 17.17 -0.41
N SER A 235 32.63 17.81 -0.16
CA SER A 235 32.72 19.23 0.16
C SER A 235 32.21 20.15 -0.96
N ASP A 236 32.18 19.68 -2.21
CA ASP A 236 31.67 20.41 -3.38
C ASP A 236 30.16 20.11 -3.63
N GLY A 237 29.54 19.26 -2.82
CA GLY A 237 28.12 18.89 -2.91
C GLY A 237 27.84 17.76 -3.91
N ASN A 238 28.86 17.08 -4.43
CA ASN A 238 28.65 15.92 -5.30
C ASN A 238 28.29 14.67 -4.50
N TYR A 239 27.45 13.84 -5.09
CA TYR A 239 27.01 12.59 -4.51
C TYR A 239 28.15 11.58 -4.35
N ILE A 240 28.37 11.08 -3.14
CA ILE A 240 29.32 10.01 -2.84
C ILE A 240 28.59 8.67 -2.90
N ARG A 241 28.86 7.87 -3.94
CA ARG A 241 28.23 6.56 -4.12
C ARG A 241 28.62 5.56 -3.03
N ASN A 242 29.90 5.50 -2.67
CA ASN A 242 30.40 4.63 -1.61
C ASN A 242 31.06 5.47 -0.50
N PRO A 243 30.31 5.80 0.55
CA PRO A 243 30.80 6.64 1.64
C PRO A 243 31.84 5.97 2.53
N TRP A 244 31.97 4.63 2.45
CA TRP A 244 33.03 3.87 3.14
C TRP A 244 33.69 2.89 2.17
N ALA A 245 34.76 3.33 1.51
CA ALA A 245 35.39 2.64 0.39
C ALA A 245 35.85 1.21 0.69
N TYR A 246 36.17 0.88 1.94
CA TYR A 246 36.58 -0.47 2.34
C TYR A 246 35.45 -1.51 2.33
N ASN A 247 34.20 -1.07 2.31
CA ASN A 247 33.07 -1.99 2.22
C ASN A 247 32.19 -1.66 1.00
N VAL A 248 32.33 -2.48 -0.03
CA VAL A 248 31.60 -2.31 -1.30
C VAL A 248 30.08 -2.40 -1.16
N ASN A 249 29.58 -2.93 -0.03
CA ASN A 249 28.14 -3.01 0.25
C ASN A 249 27.58 -1.71 0.89
N VAL A 250 28.46 -0.80 1.33
CA VAL A 250 28.05 0.52 1.84
C VAL A 250 27.84 1.45 0.68
N ILE A 251 26.65 1.37 0.08
CA ILE A 251 26.25 2.22 -1.04
C ILE A 251 25.25 3.22 -0.52
N ASN A 252 25.47 4.50 -0.84
CA ASN A 252 24.61 5.62 -0.47
C ASN A 252 23.23 5.47 -1.11
N PRO A 253 22.12 5.37 -0.34
CA PRO A 253 20.80 5.17 -0.90
C PRO A 253 20.03 6.47 -1.20
N ILE A 254 20.55 7.66 -0.83
CA ILE A 254 19.77 8.91 -0.87
C ILE A 254 19.19 9.20 -2.25
N ASP A 255 19.99 9.08 -3.31
CA ASP A 255 19.59 9.40 -4.67
C ASP A 255 18.92 8.27 -5.45
N GLU A 256 18.83 7.09 -4.83
CA GLU A 256 18.37 5.87 -5.52
C GLU A 256 16.91 5.91 -5.98
N LEU A 257 16.06 6.74 -5.35
CA LEU A 257 14.66 6.86 -5.76
C LEU A 257 14.48 7.32 -7.22
N LYS A 258 15.47 8.02 -7.79
CA LYS A 258 15.45 8.48 -9.19
C LYS A 258 15.78 7.37 -10.20
N TYR A 259 16.43 6.30 -9.74
CA TYR A 259 16.89 5.19 -10.60
C TYR A 259 15.94 4.00 -10.63
N ASN A 260 14.83 4.08 -9.89
CA ASN A 260 13.89 2.96 -9.76
C ASN A 260 12.46 3.39 -10.05
N THR A 261 11.72 2.49 -10.69
CA THR A 261 10.27 2.57 -10.81
C THR A 261 9.69 1.23 -10.36
N ASN A 262 8.76 1.26 -9.40
CA ASN A 262 8.00 0.09 -8.97
C ASN A 262 6.54 0.49 -8.87
N LYS A 263 5.85 0.39 -10.00
CA LYS A 263 4.49 0.90 -10.17
C LYS A 263 3.51 -0.22 -10.45
N ARG A 264 2.46 -0.27 -9.64
CA ARG A 264 1.32 -1.18 -9.82
C ARG A 264 0.09 -0.39 -10.25
N THR A 265 -0.60 -0.86 -11.27
CA THR A 265 -1.91 -0.36 -11.68
C THR A 265 -2.92 -1.48 -11.60
N ASN A 266 -4.08 -1.21 -11.01
CA ASN A 266 -5.18 -2.14 -10.89
C ASN A 266 -6.47 -1.48 -11.34
N PHE A 267 -7.12 -2.03 -12.36
CA PHE A 267 -8.45 -1.65 -12.80
C PHE A 267 -9.40 -2.82 -12.53
N ARG A 268 -10.50 -2.57 -11.86
CA ARG A 268 -11.51 -3.58 -11.56
C ARG A 268 -12.89 -3.04 -11.79
N ILE A 269 -13.72 -3.84 -12.44
CA ILE A 269 -15.16 -3.65 -12.54
C ILE A 269 -15.83 -4.92 -12.04
N ASN A 270 -16.79 -4.78 -11.16
CA ASN A 270 -17.70 -5.84 -10.77
C ASN A 270 -19.11 -5.27 -10.60
N GLY A 271 -20.10 -6.09 -10.82
CA GLY A 271 -21.48 -5.65 -10.71
C GLY A 271 -22.47 -6.79 -10.80
N SER A 272 -23.73 -6.43 -10.85
CA SER A 272 -24.81 -7.38 -11.16
C SER A 272 -25.92 -6.68 -11.92
N ALA A 273 -26.53 -7.41 -12.82
CA ALA A 273 -27.80 -7.04 -13.46
C ALA A 273 -28.82 -8.16 -13.19
N TYR A 274 -30.04 -7.80 -12.83
CA TYR A 274 -31.08 -8.78 -12.60
C TYR A 274 -32.43 -8.35 -13.16
N ALA A 275 -33.22 -9.37 -13.53
CA ALA A 275 -34.62 -9.23 -13.81
C ALA A 275 -35.38 -10.16 -12.86
N GLN A 276 -36.36 -9.61 -12.15
CA GLN A 276 -37.22 -10.35 -11.21
C GLN A 276 -38.67 -10.21 -11.61
N PHE A 277 -39.34 -11.34 -11.73
CA PHE A 277 -40.77 -11.40 -12.09
C PHE A 277 -41.59 -11.97 -10.91
N ASP A 278 -42.64 -11.24 -10.55
CA ASP A 278 -43.61 -11.60 -9.50
C ASP A 278 -44.86 -12.16 -10.17
N PHE A 279 -45.01 -13.49 -10.13
CA PHE A 279 -46.14 -14.18 -10.75
C PHE A 279 -47.48 -13.90 -10.07
N GLY A 280 -47.45 -13.64 -8.76
CA GLY A 280 -48.65 -13.34 -8.00
C GLY A 280 -49.34 -12.04 -8.42
N LYS A 281 -48.59 -11.11 -9.03
CA LYS A 281 -49.15 -9.90 -9.57
C LYS A 281 -49.87 -10.03 -10.92
N VAL A 282 -49.63 -11.16 -11.61
CA VAL A 282 -50.30 -11.53 -12.85
C VAL A 282 -51.41 -12.53 -12.60
N TRP A 283 -51.17 -13.51 -11.71
CA TRP A 283 -52.12 -14.56 -11.43
C TRP A 283 -52.17 -14.87 -9.94
N LYS A 284 -53.28 -14.52 -9.27
CA LYS A 284 -53.44 -14.59 -7.83
C LYS A 284 -53.16 -15.96 -7.19
N PRO A 285 -53.42 -17.11 -7.80
CA PRO A 285 -53.01 -18.41 -7.26
C PRO A 285 -51.51 -18.59 -7.05
N LEU A 286 -50.66 -17.88 -7.81
CA LEU A 286 -49.21 -17.88 -7.68
C LEU A 286 -48.68 -16.75 -6.75
N GLU A 287 -49.58 -16.21 -5.90
CA GLU A 287 -49.18 -15.22 -4.91
C GLU A 287 -48.02 -15.72 -4.03
N GLY A 288 -46.94 -14.91 -3.95
CA GLY A 288 -45.71 -15.24 -3.24
C GLY A 288 -44.63 -15.93 -4.06
N LEU A 289 -44.95 -16.36 -5.30
CA LEU A 289 -43.94 -16.93 -6.21
C LEU A 289 -43.24 -15.85 -7.02
N GLN A 290 -41.92 -15.79 -6.92
CA GLN A 290 -41.09 -14.88 -7.68
C GLN A 290 -39.92 -15.64 -8.32
N TYR A 291 -39.51 -15.21 -9.50
CA TYR A 291 -38.32 -15.70 -10.18
C TYR A 291 -37.37 -14.56 -10.50
N ARG A 292 -36.09 -14.75 -10.21
CA ARG A 292 -35.02 -13.80 -10.53
C ARG A 292 -33.94 -14.50 -11.34
N ILE A 293 -33.59 -13.92 -12.46
CA ILE A 293 -32.34 -14.20 -13.18
C ILE A 293 -31.37 -13.09 -12.88
N GLN A 294 -30.15 -13.42 -12.50
CA GLN A 294 -29.12 -12.45 -12.13
C GLN A 294 -27.79 -12.80 -12.82
N PHE A 295 -27.19 -11.83 -13.47
CA PHE A 295 -25.88 -11.93 -14.10
C PHE A 295 -24.88 -11.04 -13.36
N GLY A 296 -23.73 -11.60 -12.95
CA GLY A 296 -22.69 -10.90 -12.17
C GLY A 296 -21.34 -10.97 -12.86
N PRO A 297 -20.96 -9.96 -13.69
CA PRO A 297 -19.65 -9.88 -14.30
C PRO A 297 -18.58 -9.36 -13.33
N GLU A 298 -17.35 -9.88 -13.46
CA GLU A 298 -16.14 -9.39 -12.81
C GLU A 298 -15.02 -9.28 -13.84
N LEU A 299 -14.45 -8.09 -13.97
CA LEU A 299 -13.29 -7.81 -14.83
C LEU A 299 -12.17 -7.22 -13.94
N GLN A 300 -10.97 -7.72 -14.08
CA GLN A 300 -9.80 -7.18 -13.40
C GLN A 300 -8.61 -7.14 -14.36
N TYR A 301 -7.97 -5.99 -14.46
CA TYR A 301 -6.72 -5.77 -15.15
C TYR A 301 -5.68 -5.32 -14.14
N TYR A 302 -4.61 -6.08 -14.02
CA TYR A 302 -3.50 -5.80 -13.13
C TYR A 302 -2.22 -5.64 -13.96
N ARG A 303 -1.42 -4.66 -13.63
CA ARG A 303 -0.13 -4.39 -14.25
C ARG A 303 0.89 -4.05 -13.19
N LEU A 304 2.02 -4.73 -13.21
CA LEU A 304 3.20 -4.40 -12.42
C LEU A 304 4.31 -4.04 -13.39
N GLY A 305 4.84 -2.83 -13.27
CA GLY A 305 6.02 -2.34 -13.97
C GLY A 305 7.14 -2.07 -12.98
N ILE A 306 8.28 -2.70 -13.19
CA ILE A 306 9.52 -2.44 -12.43
C ILE A 306 10.58 -2.03 -13.45
N ALA A 307 11.30 -0.94 -13.17
CA ALA A 307 12.46 -0.53 -13.96
C ALA A 307 13.58 -0.07 -13.02
N ASN A 308 14.79 -0.54 -13.25
CA ASN A 308 15.99 -0.15 -12.55
C ASN A 308 16.99 0.38 -13.58
N ALA A 309 17.45 1.62 -13.39
CA ALA A 309 18.48 2.19 -14.24
C ALA A 309 19.86 1.62 -13.92
N ALA A 310 20.74 1.60 -14.91
CA ALA A 310 22.11 1.06 -14.80
C ALA A 310 22.93 1.70 -13.67
N ASP A 311 22.72 2.98 -13.45
CA ASP A 311 23.46 3.78 -12.45
C ASP A 311 22.99 3.52 -11.01
N GLY A 312 21.80 2.92 -10.83
CA GLY A 312 21.25 2.58 -9.52
C GLY A 312 21.80 1.26 -8.96
N ILE A 313 21.65 1.07 -7.65
CA ILE A 313 22.10 -0.12 -6.92
C ILE A 313 21.49 -1.40 -7.52
N ASN A 314 20.18 -1.37 -7.81
CA ASN A 314 19.48 -2.55 -8.36
C ASN A 314 19.78 -2.80 -9.83
N GLY A 315 20.19 -1.80 -10.57
CA GLY A 315 20.60 -1.92 -11.97
C GLY A 315 21.96 -2.57 -12.10
N ASP A 316 22.89 -2.23 -11.21
CA ASP A 316 24.24 -2.78 -11.13
C ASP A 316 24.95 -2.79 -12.49
N GLY A 317 24.97 -1.64 -13.16
CA GLY A 317 25.55 -1.45 -14.50
C GLY A 317 24.64 -1.89 -15.67
N ARG A 318 23.39 -2.27 -15.42
CA ARG A 318 22.44 -2.69 -16.47
C ARG A 318 21.09 -2.00 -16.30
N ASN A 319 20.48 -1.62 -17.39
CA ASN A 319 19.08 -1.23 -17.40
C ASN A 319 18.20 -2.49 -17.36
N VAL A 320 17.41 -2.65 -16.31
CA VAL A 320 16.52 -3.79 -16.14
C VAL A 320 15.08 -3.29 -16.13
N ALA A 321 14.23 -3.87 -16.98
CA ALA A 321 12.80 -3.59 -16.97
C ALA A 321 12.00 -4.89 -16.91
N GLN A 322 10.97 -4.93 -16.09
CA GLN A 322 10.04 -6.03 -15.94
C GLN A 322 8.61 -5.51 -16.04
N TYR A 323 7.80 -6.18 -16.83
CA TYR A 323 6.39 -5.86 -16.97
C TYR A 323 5.54 -7.13 -16.85
N ASN A 324 4.71 -7.19 -15.81
CA ASN A 324 3.87 -8.34 -15.50
C ASN A 324 2.39 -7.93 -15.57
N PRO A 325 1.72 -8.10 -16.73
CA PRO A 325 0.29 -7.93 -16.83
C PRO A 325 -0.44 -9.20 -16.36
N SER A 326 -1.61 -9.03 -15.74
CA SER A 326 -2.54 -10.11 -15.42
C SER A 326 -3.97 -9.64 -15.61
N ASN A 327 -4.76 -10.44 -16.30
CA ASN A 327 -6.17 -10.17 -16.57
C ASN A 327 -7.01 -11.30 -15.98
N LYS A 328 -8.11 -10.93 -15.32
CA LYS A 328 -9.12 -11.87 -14.84
C LYS A 328 -10.48 -11.46 -15.40
N VAL A 329 -11.16 -12.41 -16.02
CA VAL A 329 -12.56 -12.29 -16.41
C VAL A 329 -13.31 -13.42 -15.72
N ALA A 330 -14.33 -13.08 -14.95
CA ALA A 330 -15.21 -14.03 -14.29
C ALA A 330 -16.65 -13.53 -14.43
N TRP A 331 -17.59 -14.45 -14.37
CA TRP A 331 -19.00 -14.13 -14.33
C TRP A 331 -19.80 -15.20 -13.59
N THR A 332 -20.95 -14.83 -13.09
CA THR A 332 -21.94 -15.71 -12.51
C THR A 332 -23.28 -15.49 -13.19
N LEU A 333 -24.06 -16.54 -13.31
CA LEU A 333 -25.45 -16.50 -13.76
C LEU A 333 -26.28 -17.32 -12.76
N ASP A 334 -27.10 -16.61 -11.98
CA ASP A 334 -27.93 -17.23 -10.95
C ASP A 334 -29.39 -17.21 -11.38
N ASN A 335 -30.08 -18.33 -11.13
CA ASN A 335 -31.51 -18.48 -11.30
C ASN A 335 -32.11 -18.77 -9.94
N LEU A 336 -32.91 -17.85 -9.43
CA LEU A 336 -33.42 -17.89 -8.07
C LEU A 336 -34.95 -17.92 -8.09
N VAL A 337 -35.53 -18.88 -7.39
CA VAL A 337 -36.98 -18.99 -7.19
C VAL A 337 -37.26 -18.68 -5.72
N TYR A 338 -38.10 -17.72 -5.48
CA TYR A 338 -38.56 -17.39 -4.13
C TYR A 338 -40.05 -17.70 -4.01
N TYR A 339 -40.43 -18.30 -2.90
CA TYR A 339 -41.82 -18.50 -2.54
C TYR A 339 -42.05 -18.04 -1.11
N ASN A 340 -42.88 -17.02 -0.94
CA ASN A 340 -43.24 -16.49 0.37
C ASN A 340 -44.76 -16.28 0.43
N LYS A 341 -45.45 -17.07 1.23
CA LYS A 341 -46.90 -16.93 1.37
C LYS A 341 -47.32 -16.98 2.85
N THR A 342 -48.23 -16.08 3.20
CA THR A 342 -48.89 -16.10 4.50
C THR A 342 -50.24 -16.79 4.36
N ILE A 343 -50.41 -17.90 5.05
CA ILE A 343 -51.64 -18.70 5.07
C ILE A 343 -52.38 -18.44 6.38
N ALA A 344 -53.72 -18.26 6.31
CA ALA A 344 -54.61 -18.09 7.46
C ALA A 344 -54.14 -17.06 8.50
N LYS A 345 -53.54 -15.92 8.06
CA LYS A 345 -53.04 -14.79 8.85
C LYS A 345 -51.86 -15.07 9.79
N ASN A 346 -51.64 -16.33 10.20
CA ASN A 346 -50.67 -16.69 11.25
C ASN A 346 -49.57 -17.66 10.80
N HIS A 347 -49.66 -18.26 9.62
CA HIS A 347 -48.67 -19.19 9.12
C HIS A 347 -47.92 -18.61 7.93
N ARG A 348 -46.63 -18.31 8.11
CA ARG A 348 -45.77 -17.85 7.04
C ARG A 348 -44.92 -19.01 6.54
N ILE A 349 -45.01 -19.30 5.24
CA ILE A 349 -44.18 -20.30 4.53
C ILE A 349 -43.25 -19.51 3.64
N GLY A 350 -41.92 -19.79 3.71
CA GLY A 350 -40.90 -19.18 2.89
C GLY A 350 -39.72 -20.09 2.67
#